data_c3b9d5850232ac9a6e70ec41c8bf05b1
#
_entry.id   c3b9d5850232ac9a6e70ec41c8bf05b1
#
_cell.length_a   1.000
_cell.length_b   1.000
_cell.length_c   1.000
_cell.angle_alpha   90.00
_cell.angle_beta   90.00
_cell.angle_gamma   90.00
#
_symmetry.space_group_name_H-M   'P 1'
#
loop_
_entity.id
_entity.type
_entity.pdbx_description
1 polymer ?
#
loop_
_entity_poly.entity_id
_entity_poly.type
_entity_poly.pdbx_seq_one_letter_code
_entity_poly.pdbx_strand_id
1 'polypeptide(L)'
;MAIESKQYKLAVRYLFLKSLKLLSETGLVELRNNKTNHQYLSEIKNNQIAEVFRNTTSRFEWIWYGDFPVNEDILKSSQNDFNKLFVMINP
;
A
#
# COMPACT_ATOMS: atom_id res chain seq x y z
N MET A 1 2.15 -18.14 20.21
CA MET A 1 1.47 -16.91 20.64
C MET A 1 0.73 -16.30 19.43
N ALA A 2 -0.54 -16.03 19.58
CA ALA A 2 -1.30 -15.45 18.48
C ALA A 2 -0.88 -13.98 18.26
N ILE A 3 -0.63 -13.59 17.01
CA ILE A 3 -0.37 -12.21 16.66
C ILE A 3 -1.70 -11.46 16.68
N GLU A 4 -1.75 -10.35 17.38
CA GLU A 4 -2.96 -9.54 17.47
C GLU A 4 -3.27 -8.84 16.14
N SER A 5 -4.55 -8.58 15.90
CA SER A 5 -5.04 -7.85 14.73
C SER A 5 -4.28 -6.53 14.51
N LYS A 6 -3.97 -5.82 15.59
CA LYS A 6 -3.21 -4.58 15.55
C LYS A 6 -1.83 -4.76 14.91
N GLN A 7 -1.14 -5.87 15.18
CA GLN A 7 0.18 -6.14 14.59
C GLN A 7 0.07 -6.44 13.10
N TYR A 8 -0.97 -7.15 12.68
CA TYR A 8 -1.22 -7.38 11.25
C TYR A 8 -1.52 -6.07 10.52
N LYS A 9 -2.30 -5.18 11.14
CA LYS A 9 -2.57 -3.86 10.57
C LYS A 9 -1.29 -3.05 10.39
N LEU A 10 -0.40 -3.08 11.37
CA LEU A 10 0.89 -2.39 11.29
C LEU A 10 1.77 -2.96 10.18
N ALA A 11 1.73 -4.29 9.97
CA ALA A 11 2.48 -4.92 8.89
C ALA A 11 1.96 -4.46 7.51
N VAL A 12 0.64 -4.36 7.35
CA VAL A 12 0.05 -3.85 6.10
C VAL A 12 0.42 -2.38 5.89
N ARG A 13 0.40 -1.58 6.95
CA ARG A 13 0.83 -0.18 6.87
C ARG A 13 2.28 -0.06 6.41
N TYR A 14 3.15 -0.93 6.92
CA TYR A 14 4.55 -0.96 6.47
C TYR A 14 4.66 -1.20 4.97
N LEU A 15 3.87 -2.13 4.44
CA LEU A 15 3.85 -2.41 3.00
C LEU A 15 3.41 -1.18 2.20
N PHE A 16 2.40 -0.48 2.69
CA PHE A 16 1.92 0.75 2.05
C PHE A 16 3.01 1.83 2.04
N LEU A 17 3.67 2.05 3.18
CA LEU A 17 4.76 3.03 3.26
C LEU A 17 5.93 2.66 2.36
N LYS A 18 6.25 1.36 2.25
CA LYS A 18 7.27 0.87 1.33
C LYS A 18 6.90 1.18 -0.12
N SER A 19 5.62 1.06 -0.48
CA SER A 19 5.18 1.38 -1.84
C SER A 19 5.42 2.85 -2.17
N LEU A 20 5.11 3.76 -1.24
CA LEU A 20 5.38 5.19 -1.43
C LEU A 20 6.87 5.47 -1.57
N LYS A 21 7.69 4.80 -0.78
CA LYS A 21 9.13 4.97 -0.85
C LYS A 21 9.68 4.54 -2.22
N LEU A 22 9.25 3.38 -2.72
CA LEU A 22 9.67 2.89 -4.03
C LEU A 22 9.19 3.81 -5.16
N LEU A 23 7.95 4.29 -5.08
CA LEU A 23 7.42 5.24 -6.07
C LEU A 23 8.24 6.53 -6.08
N SER A 24 8.63 7.00 -4.91
CA SER A 24 9.47 8.20 -4.77
C SER A 24 10.88 7.97 -5.32
N GLU A 25 11.49 6.85 -4.99
CA GLU A 25 12.85 6.54 -5.44
C GLU A 25 12.94 6.39 -6.96
N THR A 26 11.86 5.95 -7.60
CA THR A 26 11.79 5.83 -9.06
C THR A 26 11.27 7.09 -9.75
N GLY A 27 11.00 8.15 -8.98
CA GLY A 27 10.58 9.43 -9.53
C GLY A 27 9.11 9.50 -9.94
N LEU A 28 8.30 8.51 -9.58
CA LEU A 28 6.88 8.48 -9.97
C LEU A 28 6.01 9.37 -9.09
N VAL A 29 6.41 9.59 -7.83
CA VAL A 29 5.74 10.52 -6.92
C VAL A 29 6.79 11.33 -6.16
N GLU A 30 6.36 12.45 -5.59
CA GLU A 30 7.18 13.27 -4.69
C GLU A 30 6.64 13.14 -3.27
N LEU A 31 7.45 12.60 -2.36
CA LEU A 31 7.05 12.44 -0.96
C LEU A 31 6.92 13.79 -0.27
N ARG A 32 5.77 14.03 0.37
CA ARG A 32 5.51 15.21 1.20
C ARG A 32 4.64 14.82 2.39
N ASN A 33 4.86 15.47 3.52
CA ASN A 33 4.20 15.12 4.78
C ASN A 33 2.68 15.32 4.77
N ASN A 34 2.18 16.25 3.99
CA ASN A 34 0.76 16.61 4.00
C ASN A 34 0.01 16.21 2.74
N LYS A 35 0.56 15.27 1.96
CA LYS A 35 -0.13 14.74 0.79
C LYS A 35 -1.09 13.63 1.18
N THR A 36 -2.25 13.61 0.54
CA THR A 36 -3.20 12.51 0.64
C THR A 36 -2.82 11.40 -0.34
N ASN A 37 -3.35 10.20 -0.12
CA ASN A 37 -3.15 9.08 -1.03
C ASN A 37 -3.70 9.39 -2.42
N HIS A 38 -4.81 10.12 -2.49
CA HIS A 38 -5.39 10.55 -3.76
C HIS A 38 -4.43 11.48 -4.53
N GLN A 39 -3.74 12.37 -3.82
CA GLN A 39 -2.75 13.25 -4.44
C GLN A 39 -1.57 12.45 -4.99
N TYR A 40 -1.08 11.45 -4.27
CA TYR A 40 -0.05 10.55 -4.79
C TYR A 40 -0.52 9.83 -6.05
N LEU A 41 -1.75 9.30 -6.02
CA LEU A 41 -2.31 8.61 -7.18
C LEU A 41 -2.32 9.50 -8.42
N SER A 42 -2.68 10.78 -8.26
CA SER A 42 -2.75 11.72 -9.38
C SER A 42 -1.39 12.00 -10.01
N GLU A 43 -0.30 11.78 -9.30
CA GLU A 43 1.06 11.99 -9.83
C GLU A 43 1.55 10.83 -10.70
N ILE A 44 0.97 9.64 -10.55
CA ILE A 44 1.42 8.45 -11.28
C ILE A 44 0.89 8.50 -12.71
N LYS A 45 1.79 8.72 -13.67
CA LYS A 45 1.41 8.86 -15.08
C LYS A 45 1.26 7.52 -15.79
N ASN A 46 1.91 6.46 -15.33
CA ASN A 46 1.74 5.12 -15.87
C ASN A 46 0.39 4.57 -15.41
N ASN A 47 -0.53 4.34 -16.36
CA ASN A 47 -1.90 3.93 -16.07
C ASN A 47 -1.97 2.57 -15.38
N GLN A 48 -1.11 1.64 -15.74
CA GLN A 48 -1.10 0.31 -15.12
C GLN A 48 -0.65 0.37 -13.67
N ILE A 49 0.41 1.12 -13.39
CA ILE A 49 0.88 1.31 -12.03
C ILE A 49 -0.16 2.07 -11.21
N ALA A 50 -0.76 3.12 -11.79
CA ALA A 50 -1.78 3.91 -11.11
C ALA A 50 -2.97 3.04 -10.70
N GLU A 51 -3.42 2.15 -11.58
CA GLU A 51 -4.54 1.25 -11.28
C GLU A 51 -4.22 0.30 -10.12
N VAL A 52 -3.06 -0.33 -10.16
CA VAL A 52 -2.64 -1.24 -9.08
C VAL A 52 -2.44 -0.47 -7.78
N PHE A 53 -1.83 0.71 -7.84
CA PHE A 53 -1.66 1.56 -6.66
C PHE A 53 -3.01 1.94 -6.05
N ARG A 54 -3.97 2.36 -6.89
CA ARG A 54 -5.31 2.70 -6.42
C ARG A 54 -5.97 1.52 -5.70
N ASN A 55 -5.89 0.33 -6.29
CA ASN A 55 -6.52 -0.86 -5.73
C ASN A 55 -5.86 -1.28 -4.41
N THR A 56 -4.52 -1.30 -4.36
CA THR A 56 -3.80 -1.65 -3.14
C THR A 56 -4.01 -0.62 -2.04
N THR A 57 -4.05 0.67 -2.40
CA THR A 57 -4.27 1.75 -1.45
C THR A 57 -5.68 1.70 -0.86
N SER A 58 -6.69 1.48 -1.71
CA SER A 58 -8.09 1.35 -1.24
C SER A 58 -8.23 0.19 -0.27
N ARG A 59 -7.60 -0.95 -0.56
CA ARG A 59 -7.63 -2.10 0.32
C ARG A 59 -6.89 -1.82 1.63
N PHE A 60 -5.75 -1.14 1.56
CA PHE A 60 -5.01 -0.72 2.75
C PHE A 60 -5.86 0.18 3.64
N GLU A 61 -6.52 1.18 3.07
CA GLU A 61 -7.36 2.10 3.83
C GLU A 61 -8.51 1.35 4.51
N TRP A 62 -9.12 0.41 3.80
CA TRP A 62 -10.19 -0.42 4.35
C TRP A 62 -9.68 -1.25 5.54
N ILE A 63 -8.49 -1.84 5.42
CA ILE A 63 -7.88 -2.63 6.49
C ILE A 63 -7.48 -1.74 7.67
N TRP A 64 -6.85 -0.61 7.39
CA TRP A 64 -6.28 0.26 8.43
C TRP A 64 -7.37 0.99 9.22
N TYR A 65 -8.35 1.54 8.52
CA TYR A 65 -9.42 2.34 9.15
C TYR A 65 -10.65 1.52 9.50
N GLY A 66 -10.79 0.30 8.98
CA GLY A 66 -11.93 -0.58 9.25
C GLY A 66 -11.94 -1.07 10.68
N ASP A 67 -13.15 -1.23 11.21
CA ASP A 67 -13.35 -1.74 12.58
C ASP A 67 -13.69 -3.23 12.55
N PHE A 68 -12.73 -4.04 12.10
CA PHE A 68 -12.88 -5.48 12.01
C PHE A 68 -11.54 -6.16 12.31
N PRO A 69 -11.54 -7.41 12.80
CA PRO A 69 -10.30 -8.13 13.06
C PRO A 69 -9.53 -8.43 11.77
N VAL A 70 -8.23 -8.22 11.81
CA VAL A 70 -7.32 -8.57 10.71
C VAL A 70 -6.52 -9.79 11.12
N ASN A 71 -6.51 -10.81 10.26
CA ASN A 71 -5.82 -12.07 10.51
C ASN A 71 -4.67 -12.27 9.52
N GLU A 72 -3.99 -13.40 9.65
CA GLU A 72 -2.87 -13.76 8.80
C GLU A 72 -3.26 -13.85 7.32
N ASP A 73 -4.46 -14.36 7.02
CA ASP A 73 -4.93 -14.48 5.63
C ASP A 73 -5.07 -13.11 4.96
N ILE A 74 -5.58 -12.13 5.70
CA ILE A 74 -5.70 -10.76 5.19
C ILE A 74 -4.31 -10.18 4.96
N LEU A 75 -3.37 -10.42 5.87
CA LEU A 75 -1.99 -9.98 5.69
C LEU A 75 -1.35 -10.60 4.45
N LYS A 76 -1.50 -11.91 4.25
CA LYS A 76 -0.95 -12.61 3.08
C LYS A 76 -1.53 -12.08 1.78
N SER A 77 -2.84 -11.84 1.75
CA SER A 77 -3.52 -11.25 0.59
C SER A 77 -2.96 -9.87 0.27
N SER A 78 -2.75 -9.06 1.31
CA SER A 78 -2.15 -7.72 1.16
C SER A 78 -0.72 -7.80 0.66
N GLN A 79 0.08 -8.74 1.19
CA GLN A 79 1.45 -8.94 0.72
C GLN A 79 1.48 -9.27 -0.77
N ASN A 80 0.58 -10.14 -1.24
CA ASN A 80 0.49 -10.47 -2.66
C ASN A 80 0.15 -9.25 -3.50
N ASP A 81 -0.80 -8.44 -3.07
CA ASP A 81 -1.19 -7.22 -3.78
C ASP A 81 -0.04 -6.23 -3.87
N PHE A 82 0.64 -5.98 -2.75
CA PHE A 82 1.76 -5.05 -2.73
C PHE A 82 2.95 -5.58 -3.51
N ASN A 83 3.20 -6.90 -3.48
CA ASN A 83 4.30 -7.48 -4.25
C ASN A 83 4.11 -7.27 -5.75
N LYS A 84 2.88 -7.38 -6.26
CA LYS A 84 2.58 -7.05 -7.66
C LYS A 84 2.97 -5.61 -7.96
N LEU A 85 2.61 -4.68 -7.08
CA LEU A 85 2.95 -3.28 -7.26
C LEU A 85 4.46 -3.07 -7.23
N PHE A 86 5.16 -3.69 -6.28
CA PHE A 86 6.62 -3.56 -6.17
C PHE A 86 7.34 -4.02 -7.44
N VAL A 87 6.92 -5.14 -8.01
CA VAL A 87 7.51 -5.66 -9.25
C VAL A 87 7.25 -4.72 -10.42
N MET A 88 6.08 -4.09 -10.48
CA MET A 88 5.77 -3.12 -11.53
C MET A 88 6.60 -1.84 -11.41
N ILE A 89 6.85 -1.38 -10.18
CA ILE A 89 7.62 -0.17 -9.94
C ILE A 89 9.10 -0.40 -10.22
N ASN A 90 9.62 -1.54 -9.79
CA ASN A 90 11.04 -1.87 -9.90
C ASN A 90 11.19 -3.32 -10.37
N PRO A 91 10.95 -3.58 -11.67
CA PRO A 91 11.00 -4.92 -12.24
C PRO A 91 12.39 -5.54 -12.23
#